data_ddf36c18b16266e284ed397308f3cc7c
#
_entry.id   ddf36c18b16266e284ed397308f3cc7c
#
_cell.length_a   1.000
_cell.length_b   1.000
_cell.length_c   1.000
_cell.angle_alpha   90.00
_cell.angle_beta   90.00
_cell.angle_gamma   90.00
#
_symmetry.space_group_name_H-M   'P 1'
#
loop_
_entity.id
_entity.type
_entity.pdbx_description
1 polymer ?
#
loop_
_entity_poly.entity_id
_entity_poly.type
_entity_poly.pdbx_seq_one_letter_code
_entity_poly.pdbx_strand_id
1 'polypeptide(L)'
;MNSVGWGIFAAIFAVITPLTLLVMREVIRRRRSALLGELLDTLFKGNENISTLELARNKYGARPAATAAQQGRDDKATARSLTRPYALLISAVPYLLLCIIGFLILIEPICALISTDSCFGNLIVQALIWIEHPGSAADAAPRLLEAAAIVGAAFLGGYLFTLRTLLRAVMNFELSPITWLRAAVHILSGSIVALLLYRTLGDTPLSDVLQITATPGTSPLRVWLAVAFVAGYVPDFGLSTLVRYLHITHLKTVDGDVMKSVAIIPIEIIDGIDYDVRYRLEETNIVDLQNLATYNPILLFVETPYGLYEAFDWVLQAQLCLAVGPKTFLELKKYKLRTIFDLEKAVTGDGTDGLTRMIGTVLYTDADPQARKFIAAAAADPDAAGPPDVVSIRRAVTVMGDNLHTQRLRQLWSVIYEQLTPAAAAAAAPRAAG
;
A
#
# COMPACT_ATOMS: atom_id res chain seq x y z
N MET A 1 -15.18 21.56 -32.98
CA MET A 1 -15.29 20.10 -32.91
C MET A 1 -16.75 19.78 -32.66
N ASN A 2 -17.38 18.92 -33.43
CA ASN A 2 -18.81 18.62 -33.24
C ASN A 2 -19.04 17.85 -31.93
N SER A 3 -20.24 17.94 -31.35
CA SER A 3 -20.65 17.23 -30.11
C SER A 3 -20.29 15.75 -30.12
N VAL A 4 -20.39 15.11 -31.28
CA VAL A 4 -19.99 13.70 -31.51
C VAL A 4 -18.47 13.51 -31.29
N GLY A 5 -17.64 14.48 -31.69
CA GLY A 5 -16.19 14.39 -31.53
C GLY A 5 -15.75 14.42 -30.04
N TRP A 6 -16.40 15.22 -29.23
CA TRP A 6 -16.16 15.25 -27.79
C TRP A 6 -16.62 13.98 -27.08
N GLY A 7 -17.75 13.40 -27.51
CA GLY A 7 -18.22 12.12 -26.99
C GLY A 7 -17.28 10.96 -27.30
N ILE A 8 -16.75 10.93 -28.53
CA ILE A 8 -15.73 9.94 -28.93
C ILE A 8 -14.44 10.12 -28.11
N PHE A 9 -14.00 11.36 -27.90
CA PHE A 9 -12.81 11.66 -27.10
C PHE A 9 -12.98 11.18 -25.64
N ALA A 10 -14.12 11.48 -25.02
CA ALA A 10 -14.44 11.02 -23.65
C ALA A 10 -14.46 9.49 -23.57
N ALA A 11 -15.10 8.82 -24.53
CA ALA A 11 -15.19 7.36 -24.58
C ALA A 11 -13.80 6.73 -24.78
N ILE A 12 -12.98 7.27 -25.66
CA ILE A 12 -11.61 6.81 -25.90
C ILE A 12 -10.79 6.93 -24.61
N PHE A 13 -10.84 8.09 -23.95
CA PHE A 13 -10.07 8.33 -22.73
C PHE A 13 -10.51 7.43 -21.57
N ALA A 14 -11.83 7.21 -21.43
CA ALA A 14 -12.39 6.31 -20.43
C ALA A 14 -11.98 4.84 -20.64
N VAL A 15 -11.86 4.39 -21.91
CA VAL A 15 -11.54 2.99 -22.26
C VAL A 15 -10.04 2.72 -22.27
N ILE A 16 -9.24 3.66 -22.75
CA ILE A 16 -7.77 3.49 -22.86
C ILE A 16 -7.18 3.19 -21.49
N THR A 17 -7.56 3.92 -20.45
CA THR A 17 -6.98 3.78 -19.09
C THR A 17 -7.10 2.35 -18.55
N PRO A 18 -8.31 1.75 -18.42
CA PRO A 18 -8.43 0.38 -17.92
C PRO A 18 -7.77 -0.67 -18.82
N LEU A 19 -7.82 -0.49 -20.14
CA LEU A 19 -7.17 -1.40 -21.08
C LEU A 19 -5.65 -1.40 -20.88
N THR A 20 -5.04 -0.21 -20.77
CA THR A 20 -3.61 -0.06 -20.50
C THR A 20 -3.23 -0.72 -19.18
N LEU A 21 -4.03 -0.53 -18.12
CA LEU A 21 -3.79 -1.15 -16.82
C LEU A 21 -3.83 -2.69 -16.88
N LEU A 22 -4.77 -3.27 -17.63
CA LEU A 22 -4.85 -4.71 -17.81
C LEU A 22 -3.64 -5.27 -18.60
N VAL A 23 -3.21 -4.56 -19.65
CA VAL A 23 -2.00 -4.93 -20.41
C VAL A 23 -0.76 -4.84 -19.53
N MET A 24 -0.59 -3.75 -18.77
CA MET A 24 0.54 -3.57 -17.86
C MET A 24 0.57 -4.66 -16.78
N ARG A 25 -0.58 -5.03 -16.21
CA ARG A 25 -0.68 -6.14 -15.26
C ARG A 25 -0.10 -7.43 -15.84
N GLU A 26 -0.45 -7.76 -17.08
CA GLU A 26 0.03 -8.99 -17.73
C GLU A 26 1.55 -8.94 -18.02
N VAL A 27 2.07 -7.79 -18.46
CA VAL A 27 3.51 -7.58 -18.68
C VAL A 27 4.28 -7.74 -17.36
N ILE A 28 3.82 -7.09 -16.29
CA ILE A 28 4.44 -7.19 -14.96
C ILE A 28 4.42 -8.64 -14.46
N ARG A 29 3.30 -9.34 -14.61
CA ARG A 29 3.16 -10.74 -14.23
C ARG A 29 4.21 -11.62 -14.90
N ARG A 30 4.34 -11.50 -16.23
CA ARG A 30 5.30 -12.31 -17.00
C ARG A 30 6.73 -12.04 -16.57
N ARG A 31 7.10 -10.77 -16.38
CA ARG A 31 8.44 -10.39 -15.95
C ARG A 31 8.77 -10.95 -14.56
N ARG A 32 7.86 -10.77 -13.60
CA ARG A 32 8.05 -11.25 -12.21
C ARG A 32 8.05 -12.76 -12.12
N SER A 33 7.20 -13.45 -12.91
CA SER A 33 7.21 -14.90 -13.01
C SER A 33 8.53 -15.45 -13.57
N ALA A 34 9.11 -14.77 -14.56
CA ALA A 34 10.40 -15.14 -15.11
C ALA A 34 11.54 -14.97 -14.10
N LEU A 35 11.62 -13.83 -13.40
CA LEU A 35 12.60 -13.57 -12.35
C LEU A 35 12.50 -14.59 -11.21
N LEU A 36 11.28 -14.92 -10.79
CA LEU A 36 11.08 -15.92 -9.74
C LEU A 36 11.47 -17.32 -10.22
N GLY A 37 11.20 -17.66 -11.49
CA GLY A 37 11.65 -18.92 -12.11
C GLY A 37 13.17 -19.03 -12.09
N GLU A 38 13.88 -18.01 -12.52
CA GLU A 38 15.34 -17.95 -12.50
C GLU A 38 15.91 -18.07 -11.07
N LEU A 39 15.30 -17.41 -10.09
CA LEU A 39 15.68 -17.51 -8.69
C LEU A 39 15.51 -18.94 -8.16
N LEU A 40 14.40 -19.60 -8.50
CA LEU A 40 14.11 -20.97 -8.11
C LEU A 40 15.13 -21.96 -8.69
N ASP A 41 15.47 -21.78 -9.96
CA ASP A 41 16.41 -22.67 -10.67
C ASP A 41 17.87 -22.45 -10.22
N THR A 42 18.22 -21.24 -9.76
CA THR A 42 19.59 -20.91 -9.36
C THR A 42 19.85 -21.16 -7.87
N LEU A 43 19.00 -20.62 -6.98
CA LEU A 43 19.26 -20.61 -5.54
C LEU A 43 18.49 -21.70 -4.77
N PHE A 44 17.33 -22.12 -5.25
CA PHE A 44 16.45 -23.02 -4.49
C PHE A 44 16.26 -24.39 -5.13
N LYS A 45 17.17 -24.78 -6.01
CA LYS A 45 17.13 -26.09 -6.66
C LYS A 45 17.19 -27.21 -5.63
N GLY A 46 16.14 -28.02 -5.55
CA GLY A 46 16.02 -29.09 -4.56
C GLY A 46 15.33 -28.73 -3.24
N ASN A 47 15.17 -27.45 -2.93
CA ASN A 47 14.53 -26.94 -1.71
C ASN A 47 13.21 -26.18 -2.03
N GLU A 48 12.44 -26.68 -2.97
CA GLU A 48 11.25 -26.01 -3.51
C GLU A 48 10.06 -25.92 -2.55
N ASN A 49 10.08 -26.66 -1.43
CA ASN A 49 8.94 -26.82 -0.51
C ASN A 49 8.93 -25.81 0.65
N ILE A 50 9.71 -24.74 0.58
CA ILE A 50 9.71 -23.69 1.60
C ILE A 50 8.42 -22.88 1.47
N SER A 51 7.66 -22.75 2.56
CA SER A 51 6.35 -22.05 2.59
C SER A 51 6.41 -20.62 2.07
N THR A 52 7.53 -19.94 2.27
CA THR A 52 7.79 -18.57 1.82
C THR A 52 7.91 -18.47 0.30
N LEU A 53 8.51 -19.49 -0.35
CA LEU A 53 8.58 -19.62 -1.80
C LEU A 53 7.23 -19.99 -2.41
N GLU A 54 6.47 -20.83 -1.74
CA GLU A 54 5.15 -21.25 -2.19
C GLU A 54 4.20 -20.05 -2.31
N LEU A 55 4.25 -19.11 -1.35
CA LEU A 55 3.48 -17.88 -1.40
C LEU A 55 3.83 -17.03 -2.63
N ALA A 56 5.12 -16.85 -2.93
CA ALA A 56 5.58 -16.11 -4.11
C ALA A 56 5.19 -16.81 -5.42
N ARG A 57 5.34 -18.15 -5.48
CA ARG A 57 4.91 -18.96 -6.62
C ARG A 57 3.42 -18.84 -6.89
N ASN A 58 2.60 -18.91 -5.85
CA ASN A 58 1.15 -18.78 -5.97
C ASN A 58 0.74 -17.38 -6.43
N LYS A 59 1.43 -16.34 -5.96
CA LYS A 59 1.14 -14.95 -6.37
C LYS A 59 1.41 -14.72 -7.86
N TYR A 60 2.52 -15.23 -8.41
CA TYR A 60 2.93 -14.96 -9.80
C TYR A 60 2.76 -16.14 -10.75
N GLY A 61 2.39 -17.30 -10.27
CA GLY A 61 2.22 -18.52 -11.10
C GLY A 61 3.53 -19.05 -11.66
N ALA A 62 4.67 -18.79 -10.99
CA ALA A 62 5.97 -19.27 -11.41
C ALA A 62 6.11 -20.78 -11.11
N ARG A 63 6.64 -21.55 -12.07
CA ARG A 63 6.93 -22.98 -11.92
C ARG A 63 8.39 -23.23 -12.25
N PRO A 64 9.08 -24.14 -11.53
CA PRO A 64 10.42 -24.60 -11.90
C PRO A 64 10.39 -25.24 -13.29
N ALA A 65 11.42 -25.03 -14.09
CA ALA A 65 11.51 -25.53 -15.45
C ALA A 65 11.42 -27.07 -15.50
N ALA A 66 11.96 -27.76 -14.50
CA ALA A 66 11.93 -29.24 -14.39
C ALA A 66 10.51 -29.80 -14.18
N THR A 67 9.65 -29.09 -13.45
CA THR A 67 8.28 -29.54 -13.16
C THR A 67 7.30 -29.19 -14.30
N ALA A 68 7.60 -28.18 -15.07
CA ALA A 68 6.79 -27.77 -16.22
C ALA A 68 6.77 -28.83 -17.35
N ALA A 69 7.85 -29.61 -17.46
CA ALA A 69 7.96 -30.65 -18.47
C ALA A 69 7.16 -31.95 -18.15
N GLN A 70 6.87 -32.20 -16.88
CA GLN A 70 6.22 -33.44 -16.43
C GLN A 70 4.70 -33.33 -16.21
N GLN A 71 4.12 -32.16 -16.08
CA GLN A 71 2.75 -31.96 -15.59
C GLN A 71 1.74 -31.39 -16.61
N GLY A 72 1.89 -31.74 -17.88
CA GLY A 72 0.91 -31.37 -18.94
C GLY A 72 -0.53 -31.89 -18.73
N ARG A 73 -0.84 -32.55 -17.60
CA ARG A 73 -2.17 -33.13 -17.31
C ARG A 73 -2.97 -32.49 -16.19
N ASP A 74 -2.34 -31.80 -15.24
CA ASP A 74 -3.04 -31.25 -14.06
C ASP A 74 -3.37 -29.74 -14.16
N ASP A 75 -3.17 -29.14 -15.33
CA ASP A 75 -3.37 -27.70 -15.56
C ASP A 75 -4.80 -27.19 -15.37
N LYS A 76 -5.78 -28.09 -15.30
CA LYS A 76 -7.19 -27.70 -15.13
C LYS A 76 -7.58 -27.30 -13.70
N ALA A 77 -6.85 -27.77 -12.69
CA ALA A 77 -7.17 -27.49 -11.28
C ALA A 77 -6.53 -26.19 -10.78
N THR A 78 -5.30 -25.91 -11.20
CA THR A 78 -4.54 -24.71 -10.76
C THR A 78 -4.93 -23.44 -11.54
N ALA A 79 -5.48 -23.58 -12.75
CA ALA A 79 -6.06 -22.48 -13.51
C ALA A 79 -7.34 -21.86 -12.87
N ARG A 80 -7.87 -22.48 -11.82
CA ARG A 80 -9.05 -21.98 -11.09
C ARG A 80 -8.76 -20.85 -10.13
N SER A 81 -7.54 -20.65 -9.68
CA SER A 81 -7.18 -19.59 -8.71
C SER A 81 -6.74 -18.26 -9.34
N LEU A 82 -6.31 -18.28 -10.60
CA LEU A 82 -6.04 -17.05 -11.35
C LEU A 82 -7.40 -16.50 -11.84
N THR A 83 -7.83 -15.39 -11.29
CA THR A 83 -9.00 -14.64 -11.76
C THR A 83 -9.02 -14.61 -13.28
N ARG A 84 -10.00 -15.31 -13.86
CA ARG A 84 -10.10 -15.45 -15.32
C ARG A 84 -10.12 -14.03 -15.92
N PRO A 85 -9.35 -13.74 -16.98
CA PRO A 85 -9.23 -12.38 -17.53
C PRO A 85 -10.59 -11.74 -17.86
N TYR A 86 -11.59 -12.54 -18.23
CA TYR A 86 -12.93 -12.03 -18.47
C TYR A 86 -13.66 -11.56 -17.21
N ALA A 87 -13.38 -12.14 -16.02
CA ALA A 87 -13.97 -11.67 -14.77
C ALA A 87 -13.46 -10.27 -14.39
N LEU A 88 -12.18 -9.98 -14.67
CA LEU A 88 -11.63 -8.65 -14.52
C LEU A 88 -12.24 -7.65 -15.51
N LEU A 89 -12.45 -8.05 -16.77
CA LEU A 89 -13.11 -7.22 -17.78
C LEU A 89 -14.54 -6.90 -17.42
N ILE A 90 -15.34 -7.92 -17.02
CA ILE A 90 -16.73 -7.72 -16.62
C ILE A 90 -16.82 -6.81 -15.39
N SER A 91 -15.96 -6.99 -14.41
CA SER A 91 -15.95 -6.16 -13.20
C SER A 91 -15.51 -4.71 -13.45
N ALA A 92 -14.80 -4.44 -14.55
CA ALA A 92 -14.41 -3.09 -14.94
C ALA A 92 -15.56 -2.30 -15.60
N VAL A 93 -16.62 -2.96 -16.07
CA VAL A 93 -17.73 -2.32 -16.81
C VAL A 93 -18.41 -1.19 -15.99
N PRO A 94 -18.77 -1.35 -14.72
CA PRO A 94 -19.36 -0.27 -13.94
C PRO A 94 -18.44 0.95 -13.81
N TYR A 95 -17.15 0.72 -13.61
CA TYR A 95 -16.15 1.78 -13.57
C TYR A 95 -16.04 2.51 -14.91
N LEU A 96 -15.99 1.76 -16.02
CA LEU A 96 -15.96 2.31 -17.38
C LEU A 96 -17.18 3.18 -17.67
N LEU A 97 -18.37 2.71 -17.35
CA LEU A 97 -19.61 3.47 -17.55
C LEU A 97 -19.60 4.78 -16.75
N LEU A 98 -19.19 4.72 -15.48
CA LEU A 98 -19.07 5.93 -14.65
C LEU A 98 -18.01 6.90 -15.19
N CYS A 99 -16.89 6.40 -15.72
CA CYS A 99 -15.89 7.25 -16.34
C CYS A 99 -16.42 7.92 -17.62
N ILE A 100 -17.14 7.19 -18.48
CA ILE A 100 -17.74 7.75 -19.69
C ILE A 100 -18.74 8.86 -19.30
N ILE A 101 -19.67 8.57 -18.38
CA ILE A 101 -20.67 9.54 -17.92
C ILE A 101 -19.98 10.75 -17.28
N GLY A 102 -18.99 10.53 -16.42
CA GLY A 102 -18.26 11.61 -15.74
C GLY A 102 -17.49 12.51 -16.70
N PHE A 103 -16.81 11.96 -17.71
CA PHE A 103 -16.16 12.76 -18.74
C PHE A 103 -17.17 13.52 -19.60
N LEU A 104 -18.31 12.93 -19.92
CA LEU A 104 -19.38 13.62 -20.64
C LEU A 104 -19.91 14.81 -19.85
N ILE A 105 -20.15 14.64 -18.52
CA ILE A 105 -20.56 15.74 -17.63
C ILE A 105 -19.50 16.82 -17.52
N LEU A 106 -18.21 16.44 -17.46
CA LEU A 106 -17.09 17.37 -17.34
C LEU A 106 -16.88 18.23 -18.60
N ILE A 107 -17.15 17.68 -19.76
CA ILE A 107 -16.98 18.38 -21.05
C ILE A 107 -17.99 19.53 -21.21
N GLU A 108 -19.20 19.38 -20.71
CA GLU A 108 -20.27 20.38 -20.85
C GLU A 108 -19.89 21.78 -20.32
N PRO A 109 -19.46 21.94 -19.04
CA PRO A 109 -19.05 23.26 -18.53
C PRO A 109 -17.77 23.77 -19.21
N ILE A 110 -16.86 22.89 -19.66
CA ILE A 110 -15.66 23.31 -20.37
C ILE A 110 -16.01 23.85 -21.76
N CYS A 111 -16.93 23.21 -22.45
CA CYS A 111 -17.42 23.71 -23.75
C CYS A 111 -18.14 25.03 -23.62
N ALA A 112 -18.97 25.21 -22.60
CA ALA A 112 -19.66 26.48 -22.33
C ALA A 112 -18.69 27.64 -22.05
N LEU A 113 -17.48 27.36 -21.59
CA LEU A 113 -16.41 28.31 -21.38
C LEU A 113 -15.69 28.73 -22.68
N ILE A 114 -15.62 27.83 -23.67
CA ILE A 114 -14.82 28.00 -24.89
C ILE A 114 -15.69 28.46 -26.08
N SER A 115 -16.94 28.04 -26.13
CA SER A 115 -17.88 28.35 -27.22
C SER A 115 -19.24 28.73 -26.69
N THR A 116 -19.89 29.66 -27.39
CA THR A 116 -21.26 30.06 -27.10
C THR A 116 -22.31 29.00 -27.45
N ASP A 117 -21.90 27.95 -28.17
CA ASP A 117 -22.77 26.85 -28.55
C ASP A 117 -22.55 25.67 -27.59
N SER A 118 -23.63 25.14 -27.01
CA SER A 118 -23.60 23.96 -26.14
C SER A 118 -23.05 22.76 -26.90
N CYS A 119 -21.95 22.16 -26.43
CA CYS A 119 -21.29 21.05 -27.11
C CYS A 119 -22.05 19.73 -27.04
N PHE A 120 -22.78 19.54 -25.98
CA PHE A 120 -23.62 18.35 -25.74
C PHE A 120 -25.09 18.71 -25.54
N GLY A 121 -25.38 19.93 -25.71
CA GLY A 121 -26.59 20.73 -25.55
C GLY A 121 -27.92 20.11 -25.32
N ASN A 122 -28.03 18.80 -25.06
CA ASN A 122 -29.39 18.39 -24.96
C ASN A 122 -29.74 17.01 -24.37
N LEU A 123 -28.88 16.00 -24.32
CA LEU A 123 -29.36 14.68 -23.88
C LEU A 123 -29.34 14.50 -22.37
N ILE A 124 -28.25 14.79 -21.70
CA ILE A 124 -28.14 14.58 -20.23
C ILE A 124 -28.76 15.75 -19.48
N VAL A 125 -28.50 16.98 -19.93
CA VAL A 125 -29.07 18.20 -19.32
C VAL A 125 -30.57 18.26 -19.57
N GLN A 126 -31.06 17.90 -20.78
CA GLN A 126 -32.51 17.80 -21.02
C GLN A 126 -33.16 16.66 -20.22
N ALA A 127 -32.52 15.50 -20.07
CA ALA A 127 -33.04 14.43 -19.25
C ALA A 127 -33.17 14.85 -17.78
N LEU A 128 -32.18 15.60 -17.25
CA LEU A 128 -32.23 16.14 -15.88
C LEU A 128 -33.25 17.27 -15.73
N ILE A 129 -33.41 18.16 -16.71
CA ILE A 129 -34.44 19.22 -16.74
C ILE A 129 -35.83 18.60 -16.78
N TRP A 130 -36.03 17.53 -17.58
CA TRP A 130 -37.28 16.80 -17.67
C TRP A 130 -37.74 16.18 -16.34
N ILE A 131 -36.78 15.76 -15.52
CA ILE A 131 -37.01 15.16 -14.21
C ILE A 131 -37.38 16.22 -13.17
N GLU A 132 -36.82 17.44 -13.24
CA GLU A 132 -36.96 18.45 -12.18
C GLU A 132 -38.16 19.40 -12.41
N HIS A 133 -38.45 19.85 -13.64
CA HIS A 133 -39.58 20.75 -13.92
C HIS A 133 -40.04 20.70 -15.40
N PRO A 134 -41.19 20.14 -15.72
CA PRO A 134 -41.69 20.08 -17.10
C PRO A 134 -42.09 21.40 -17.74
N GLY A 135 -42.01 22.52 -17.00
CA GLY A 135 -42.65 23.79 -17.43
C GLY A 135 -41.78 25.06 -17.54
N SER A 136 -40.53 25.07 -17.03
CA SER A 136 -39.72 26.33 -17.05
C SER A 136 -38.24 26.03 -17.31
N ALA A 137 -37.91 25.67 -18.54
CA ALA A 137 -36.54 25.34 -18.94
C ALA A 137 -35.53 26.50 -18.84
N ALA A 138 -35.99 27.76 -18.92
CA ALA A 138 -35.11 28.94 -18.94
C ALA A 138 -34.46 29.26 -17.58
N ASP A 139 -35.15 29.05 -16.47
CA ASP A 139 -34.68 29.37 -15.12
C ASP A 139 -33.88 28.18 -14.49
N ALA A 140 -34.09 26.98 -14.99
CA ALA A 140 -33.40 25.76 -14.50
C ALA A 140 -32.02 25.57 -15.11
N ALA A 141 -31.77 26.04 -16.33
CA ALA A 141 -30.52 25.84 -17.07
C ALA A 141 -29.25 26.32 -16.34
N PRO A 142 -29.18 27.53 -15.73
CA PRO A 142 -27.97 27.98 -15.06
C PRO A 142 -27.66 27.15 -13.79
N ARG A 143 -28.67 26.77 -13.01
CA ARG A 143 -28.50 25.94 -11.80
C ARG A 143 -28.03 24.52 -12.12
N LEU A 144 -28.52 23.97 -13.24
CA LEU A 144 -28.11 22.68 -13.72
C LEU A 144 -26.65 22.67 -14.22
N LEU A 145 -26.22 23.74 -14.88
CA LEU A 145 -24.85 23.90 -15.33
C LEU A 145 -23.88 23.99 -14.13
N GLU A 146 -24.28 24.71 -13.08
CA GLU A 146 -23.50 24.78 -11.84
C GLU A 146 -23.41 23.41 -11.15
N ALA A 147 -24.54 22.69 -11.04
CA ALA A 147 -24.55 21.34 -10.47
C ALA A 147 -23.70 20.36 -11.30
N ALA A 148 -23.76 20.45 -12.63
CA ALA A 148 -22.92 19.66 -13.54
C ALA A 148 -21.44 19.99 -13.36
N ALA A 149 -21.08 21.26 -13.19
CA ALA A 149 -19.71 21.68 -12.93
C ALA A 149 -19.18 21.13 -11.58
N ILE A 150 -20.01 21.15 -10.52
CA ILE A 150 -19.69 20.56 -9.21
C ILE A 150 -19.49 19.06 -9.30
N VAL A 151 -20.41 18.32 -9.95
CA VAL A 151 -20.29 16.87 -10.15
C VAL A 151 -19.08 16.55 -11.02
N GLY A 152 -18.82 17.34 -12.07
CA GLY A 152 -17.63 17.18 -12.93
C GLY A 152 -16.32 17.37 -12.18
N ALA A 153 -16.24 18.39 -11.30
CA ALA A 153 -15.08 18.62 -10.46
C ALA A 153 -14.85 17.45 -9.45
N ALA A 154 -15.93 16.99 -8.82
CA ALA A 154 -15.87 15.85 -7.92
C ALA A 154 -15.48 14.56 -8.64
N PHE A 155 -16.04 14.33 -9.84
CA PHE A 155 -15.64 13.20 -10.69
C PHE A 155 -14.14 13.25 -10.99
N LEU A 156 -13.60 14.41 -11.37
CA LEU A 156 -12.17 14.55 -11.67
C LEU A 156 -11.30 14.22 -10.45
N GLY A 157 -11.67 14.66 -9.26
CA GLY A 157 -11.01 14.29 -8.01
C GLY A 157 -11.04 12.79 -7.76
N GLY A 158 -12.22 12.17 -7.85
CA GLY A 158 -12.42 10.73 -7.69
C GLY A 158 -11.70 9.90 -8.76
N TYR A 159 -11.68 10.36 -10.01
CA TYR A 159 -10.96 9.73 -11.09
C TYR A 159 -9.44 9.69 -10.84
N LEU A 160 -8.84 10.81 -10.43
CA LEU A 160 -7.41 10.88 -10.11
C LEU A 160 -7.04 9.99 -8.92
N PHE A 161 -7.87 9.95 -7.88
CA PHE A 161 -7.68 9.05 -6.75
C PHE A 161 -7.75 7.58 -7.17
N THR A 162 -8.79 7.20 -7.92
CA THR A 162 -8.99 5.82 -8.37
C THR A 162 -7.90 5.40 -9.36
N LEU A 163 -7.46 6.29 -10.25
CA LEU A 163 -6.35 6.03 -11.17
C LEU A 163 -5.06 5.70 -10.40
N ARG A 164 -4.71 6.51 -9.39
CA ARG A 164 -3.55 6.25 -8.53
C ARG A 164 -3.68 4.92 -7.79
N THR A 165 -4.85 4.62 -7.26
CA THR A 165 -5.13 3.37 -6.55
C THR A 165 -5.05 2.15 -7.47
N LEU A 166 -5.61 2.24 -8.67
CA LEU A 166 -5.57 1.18 -9.67
C LEU A 166 -4.15 0.95 -10.18
N LEU A 167 -3.37 2.01 -10.44
CA LEU A 167 -1.95 1.89 -10.79
C LEU A 167 -1.18 1.14 -9.71
N ARG A 168 -1.36 1.52 -8.44
CA ARG A 168 -0.73 0.83 -7.30
C ARG A 168 -1.16 -0.65 -7.24
N ALA A 169 -2.45 -0.93 -7.42
CA ALA A 169 -2.97 -2.31 -7.43
C ALA A 169 -2.38 -3.16 -8.58
N VAL A 170 -2.13 -2.55 -9.75
CA VAL A 170 -1.46 -3.21 -10.88
C VAL A 170 0.01 -3.50 -10.55
N MET A 171 0.72 -2.52 -10.00
CA MET A 171 2.14 -2.67 -9.63
C MET A 171 2.35 -3.75 -8.57
N ASN A 172 1.45 -3.84 -7.58
CA ASN A 172 1.50 -4.84 -6.52
C ASN A 172 0.86 -6.18 -6.92
N PHE A 173 0.38 -6.29 -8.15
CA PHE A 173 -0.36 -7.46 -8.64
C PHE A 173 -1.60 -7.83 -7.80
N GLU A 174 -2.23 -6.81 -7.19
CA GLU A 174 -3.43 -6.94 -6.34
C GLU A 174 -4.72 -6.55 -7.07
N LEU A 175 -4.64 -6.31 -8.38
CA LEU A 175 -5.82 -5.96 -9.18
C LEU A 175 -6.81 -7.14 -9.22
N SER A 176 -7.92 -6.97 -8.53
CA SER A 176 -9.01 -7.94 -8.40
C SER A 176 -10.33 -7.37 -8.94
N PRO A 177 -11.36 -8.20 -9.17
CA PRO A 177 -12.69 -7.71 -9.51
C PRO A 177 -13.26 -6.70 -8.51
N ILE A 178 -12.95 -6.90 -7.20
CA ILE A 178 -13.39 -6.01 -6.12
C ILE A 178 -12.72 -4.64 -6.20
N THR A 179 -11.47 -4.57 -6.69
CA THR A 179 -10.75 -3.30 -6.85
C THR A 179 -11.46 -2.37 -7.83
N TRP A 180 -11.99 -2.90 -8.94
CA TRP A 180 -12.77 -2.14 -9.92
C TRP A 180 -14.09 -1.63 -9.35
N LEU A 181 -14.79 -2.52 -8.61
CA LEU A 181 -16.04 -2.14 -7.96
C LEU A 181 -15.81 -1.05 -6.89
N ARG A 182 -14.76 -1.19 -6.08
CA ARG A 182 -14.37 -0.16 -5.10
C ARG A 182 -14.07 1.18 -5.76
N ALA A 183 -13.37 1.18 -6.90
CA ALA A 183 -13.10 2.39 -7.66
C ALA A 183 -14.39 3.04 -8.19
N ALA A 184 -15.34 2.24 -8.69
CA ALA A 184 -16.64 2.73 -9.14
C ALA A 184 -17.45 3.35 -7.98
N VAL A 185 -17.52 2.66 -6.85
CA VAL A 185 -18.21 3.16 -5.63
C VAL A 185 -17.56 4.43 -5.12
N HIS A 186 -16.22 4.55 -5.17
CA HIS A 186 -15.50 5.76 -4.75
C HIS A 186 -15.90 6.98 -5.59
N ILE A 187 -15.89 6.86 -6.92
CA ILE A 187 -16.32 7.96 -7.81
C ILE A 187 -17.78 8.34 -7.54
N LEU A 188 -18.66 7.36 -7.41
CA LEU A 188 -20.09 7.60 -7.16
C LEU A 188 -20.29 8.30 -5.81
N SER A 189 -19.71 7.79 -4.74
CA SER A 189 -19.83 8.36 -3.40
C SER A 189 -19.27 9.79 -3.33
N GLY A 190 -18.10 10.04 -3.93
CA GLY A 190 -17.51 11.38 -4.00
C GLY A 190 -18.40 12.38 -4.74
N SER A 191 -18.98 11.96 -5.86
CA SER A 191 -19.91 12.81 -6.64
C SER A 191 -21.19 13.11 -5.86
N ILE A 192 -21.78 12.12 -5.18
CA ILE A 192 -22.99 12.31 -4.35
C ILE A 192 -22.68 13.23 -3.16
N VAL A 193 -21.57 13.00 -2.45
CA VAL A 193 -21.20 13.83 -1.29
C VAL A 193 -20.96 15.28 -1.72
N ALA A 194 -20.26 15.52 -2.83
CA ALA A 194 -20.01 16.86 -3.34
C ALA A 194 -21.33 17.57 -3.71
N LEU A 195 -22.26 16.87 -4.37
CA LEU A 195 -23.57 17.42 -4.72
C LEU A 195 -24.41 17.75 -3.48
N LEU A 196 -24.43 16.84 -2.48
CA LEU A 196 -25.11 17.08 -1.21
C LEU A 196 -24.53 18.28 -0.46
N LEU A 197 -23.21 18.39 -0.38
CA LEU A 197 -22.54 19.54 0.23
C LEU A 197 -22.92 20.83 -0.46
N TYR A 198 -22.89 20.85 -1.79
CA TYR A 198 -23.26 22.05 -2.55
C TYR A 198 -24.72 22.43 -2.35
N ARG A 199 -25.65 21.45 -2.35
CA ARG A 199 -27.10 21.70 -2.16
C ARG A 199 -27.45 22.14 -0.73
N THR A 200 -26.72 21.65 0.29
CA THR A 200 -26.99 21.97 1.70
C THR A 200 -26.30 23.25 2.18
N LEU A 201 -25.11 23.53 1.65
CA LEU A 201 -24.23 24.60 2.14
C LEU A 201 -23.98 25.69 1.10
N GLY A 202 -24.47 25.54 -0.14
CA GLY A 202 -24.18 26.45 -1.26
C GLY A 202 -24.61 27.89 -1.02
N ASP A 203 -25.70 28.09 -0.26
CA ASP A 203 -26.23 29.42 0.09
C ASP A 203 -25.58 30.00 1.36
N THR A 204 -24.77 29.21 2.10
CA THR A 204 -24.07 29.71 3.29
C THR A 204 -22.70 30.27 2.90
N PRO A 205 -22.23 31.35 3.53
CA PRO A 205 -20.91 31.88 3.27
C PRO A 205 -19.87 30.81 3.71
N LEU A 206 -19.01 30.40 2.78
CA LEU A 206 -18.05 29.32 2.97
C LEU A 206 -17.02 29.63 4.07
N SER A 207 -16.81 30.92 4.38
CA SER A 207 -16.03 31.39 5.53
C SER A 207 -16.51 30.83 6.85
N ASP A 208 -17.83 30.65 7.01
CA ASP A 208 -18.44 30.18 8.25
C ASP A 208 -18.34 28.65 8.38
N VAL A 209 -18.34 27.95 7.23
CA VAL A 209 -18.29 26.48 7.19
C VAL A 209 -16.87 25.95 7.32
N LEU A 210 -15.90 26.55 6.60
CA LEU A 210 -14.53 26.07 6.51
C LEU A 210 -13.53 26.91 7.32
N GLN A 211 -13.97 28.02 7.94
CA GLN A 211 -13.10 28.97 8.64
C GLN A 211 -11.95 29.50 7.77
N ILE A 212 -12.16 29.57 6.47
CA ILE A 212 -11.18 30.08 5.50
C ILE A 212 -11.54 31.55 5.21
N THR A 213 -10.59 32.45 5.41
CA THR A 213 -10.74 33.86 4.97
C THR A 213 -10.72 33.89 3.45
N ALA A 214 -11.91 33.97 2.84
CA ALA A 214 -12.03 34.16 1.40
C ALA A 214 -11.45 35.53 1.00
N THR A 215 -10.52 35.52 0.04
CA THR A 215 -10.01 36.77 -0.53
C THR A 215 -11.15 37.53 -1.22
N PRO A 216 -11.31 38.88 -0.96
CA PRO A 216 -12.35 39.67 -1.58
C PRO A 216 -12.25 39.59 -3.11
N GLY A 217 -13.34 39.18 -3.77
CA GLY A 217 -13.41 39.09 -5.25
C GLY A 217 -13.41 37.67 -5.85
N THR A 218 -13.31 36.63 -5.04
CA THR A 218 -13.46 35.23 -5.55
C THR A 218 -14.94 34.89 -5.69
N SER A 219 -15.36 34.46 -6.89
CA SER A 219 -16.74 34.00 -7.09
C SER A 219 -17.00 32.74 -6.24
N PRO A 220 -18.14 32.61 -5.53
CA PRO A 220 -18.45 31.49 -4.67
C PRO A 220 -18.36 30.14 -5.41
N LEU A 221 -18.72 30.09 -6.69
CA LEU A 221 -18.66 28.91 -7.51
C LEU A 221 -17.24 28.36 -7.64
N ARG A 222 -16.20 29.19 -7.78
CA ARG A 222 -14.79 28.74 -7.91
C ARG A 222 -14.33 28.03 -6.66
N VAL A 223 -14.74 28.49 -5.50
CA VAL A 223 -14.38 27.85 -4.21
C VAL A 223 -15.12 26.52 -4.08
N TRP A 224 -16.39 26.46 -4.47
CA TRP A 224 -17.17 25.22 -4.47
C TRP A 224 -16.63 24.18 -5.44
N LEU A 225 -16.07 24.55 -6.58
CA LEU A 225 -15.39 23.63 -7.49
C LEU A 225 -14.17 23.00 -6.84
N ALA A 226 -13.37 23.77 -6.11
CA ALA A 226 -12.22 23.25 -5.37
C ALA A 226 -12.66 22.29 -4.24
N VAL A 227 -13.70 22.65 -3.48
CA VAL A 227 -14.27 21.79 -2.43
C VAL A 227 -14.82 20.50 -3.02
N ALA A 228 -15.53 20.57 -4.15
CA ALA A 228 -16.06 19.42 -4.85
C ALA A 228 -14.94 18.48 -5.34
N PHE A 229 -13.86 19.03 -5.89
CA PHE A 229 -12.69 18.24 -6.29
C PHE A 229 -12.07 17.49 -5.09
N VAL A 230 -11.89 18.19 -3.96
CA VAL A 230 -11.35 17.57 -2.73
C VAL A 230 -12.31 16.52 -2.18
N ALA A 231 -13.61 16.78 -2.17
CA ALA A 231 -14.63 15.81 -1.74
C ALA A 231 -14.68 14.58 -2.65
N GLY A 232 -14.43 14.74 -3.94
CA GLY A 232 -14.27 13.63 -4.88
C GLY A 232 -12.99 12.83 -4.63
N TYR A 233 -11.88 13.52 -4.36
CA TYR A 233 -10.59 12.89 -4.10
C TYR A 233 -10.58 12.15 -2.74
N VAL A 234 -11.17 12.74 -1.70
CA VAL A 234 -11.30 12.16 -0.35
C VAL A 234 -12.75 12.32 0.12
N PRO A 235 -13.66 11.38 -0.21
CA PRO A 235 -15.08 11.47 0.18
C PRO A 235 -15.28 11.59 1.69
N ASP A 236 -14.43 10.94 2.48
CA ASP A 236 -14.47 10.99 3.95
C ASP A 236 -14.29 12.41 4.51
N PHE A 237 -13.50 13.25 3.82
CA PHE A 237 -13.38 14.68 4.16
C PHE A 237 -14.73 15.40 4.01
N GLY A 238 -15.40 15.19 2.88
CA GLY A 238 -16.71 15.79 2.62
C GLY A 238 -17.76 15.31 3.63
N LEU A 239 -17.79 14.01 3.90
CA LEU A 239 -18.69 13.41 4.87
C LEU A 239 -18.41 13.92 6.30
N SER A 240 -17.15 14.00 6.72
CA SER A 240 -16.78 14.52 8.03
C SER A 240 -17.17 16.00 8.21
N THR A 241 -17.05 16.80 7.14
CA THR A 241 -17.48 18.20 7.13
C THR A 241 -18.98 18.30 7.29
N LEU A 242 -19.75 17.49 6.55
CA LEU A 242 -21.21 17.43 6.65
C LEU A 242 -21.67 16.99 8.06
N VAL A 243 -21.07 15.97 8.62
CA VAL A 243 -21.36 15.46 9.98
C VAL A 243 -21.08 16.52 11.03
N ARG A 244 -19.99 17.27 10.90
CA ARG A 244 -19.67 18.40 11.81
C ARG A 244 -20.67 19.53 11.71
N TYR A 245 -21.08 19.87 10.49
CA TYR A 245 -22.10 20.90 10.26
C TYR A 245 -23.46 20.52 10.84
N LEU A 246 -23.88 19.25 10.67
CA LEU A 246 -25.13 18.73 11.20
C LEU A 246 -25.11 18.44 12.71
N HIS A 247 -23.98 18.72 13.40
CA HIS A 247 -23.79 18.46 14.83
C HIS A 247 -24.12 17.01 15.26
N ILE A 248 -23.89 16.04 14.37
CA ILE A 248 -24.08 14.62 14.69
C ILE A 248 -22.89 14.14 15.52
N THR A 249 -22.98 14.27 16.86
CA THR A 249 -21.87 13.98 17.80
C THR A 249 -21.74 12.51 18.19
N HIS A 250 -22.64 11.63 17.75
CA HIS A 250 -22.69 10.23 18.20
C HIS A 250 -21.87 9.24 17.38
N LEU A 251 -21.06 9.70 16.41
CA LEU A 251 -20.13 8.82 15.71
C LEU A 251 -18.97 8.45 16.63
N LYS A 252 -18.79 7.14 16.82
CA LYS A 252 -17.74 6.57 17.66
C LYS A 252 -16.37 6.98 17.06
N THR A 253 -15.66 7.88 17.73
CA THR A 253 -14.28 8.24 17.38
C THR A 253 -13.33 7.26 18.09
N VAL A 254 -12.30 6.83 17.36
CA VAL A 254 -11.21 6.03 17.96
C VAL A 254 -10.47 6.90 18.96
N ASP A 255 -10.21 6.36 20.14
CA ASP A 255 -9.56 7.07 21.23
C ASP A 255 -8.16 7.54 20.79
N GLY A 256 -7.92 8.86 20.84
CA GLY A 256 -6.69 9.48 20.33
C GLY A 256 -5.44 9.01 21.08
N ASP A 257 -5.57 8.52 22.30
CA ASP A 257 -4.45 8.04 23.10
C ASP A 257 -3.98 6.65 22.65
N VAL A 258 -4.88 5.81 22.15
CA VAL A 258 -4.53 4.53 21.51
C VAL A 258 -3.77 4.76 20.21
N MET A 259 -4.19 5.74 19.41
CA MET A 259 -3.48 6.09 18.15
C MET A 259 -2.09 6.67 18.40
N LYS A 260 -1.87 7.40 19.50
CA LYS A 260 -0.54 7.90 19.89
C LYS A 260 0.39 6.80 20.38
N SER A 261 -0.13 5.71 20.93
CA SER A 261 0.67 4.57 21.38
C SER A 261 1.17 3.70 20.21
N VAL A 262 0.51 3.76 19.05
CA VAL A 262 0.94 3.11 17.81
C VAL A 262 1.79 4.10 17.03
N ALA A 263 3.01 4.38 17.52
CA ALA A 263 3.95 5.25 16.82
C ALA A 263 4.39 4.60 15.50
N ILE A 264 4.16 5.28 14.39
CA ILE A 264 4.69 4.87 13.08
C ILE A 264 6.21 5.05 13.11
N ILE A 265 6.95 3.95 13.05
CA ILE A 265 8.40 3.98 12.98
C ILE A 265 8.81 4.13 11.51
N PRO A 266 9.56 5.19 11.14
CA PRO A 266 9.99 5.40 9.77
C PRO A 266 10.98 4.33 9.34
N ILE A 267 10.90 3.89 8.09
CA ILE A 267 11.78 2.84 7.54
C ILE A 267 13.22 3.29 7.33
N GLU A 268 13.47 4.59 7.27
CA GLU A 268 14.82 5.19 7.13
C GLU A 268 15.75 4.94 8.34
N ILE A 269 15.21 4.40 9.43
CA ILE A 269 16.03 3.94 10.55
C ILE A 269 16.93 2.75 10.17
N ILE A 270 16.55 2.02 9.11
CA ILE A 270 17.26 0.86 8.58
C ILE A 270 18.41 1.30 7.68
N ASP A 271 19.59 0.68 7.86
CA ASP A 271 20.75 0.95 7.02
C ASP A 271 20.49 0.54 5.57
N GLY A 272 20.82 1.43 4.65
CA GLY A 272 20.63 1.21 3.23
C GLY A 272 19.30 1.67 2.68
N ILE A 273 18.40 2.21 3.53
CA ILE A 273 17.13 2.80 3.10
C ILE A 273 17.25 4.33 3.18
N ASP A 274 17.45 4.95 2.04
CA ASP A 274 17.38 6.40 1.85
C ASP A 274 16.00 6.83 1.36
N TYR A 275 15.86 8.12 1.03
CA TYR A 275 14.60 8.68 0.54
C TYR A 275 14.10 8.01 -0.76
N ASP A 276 15.02 7.70 -1.69
CA ASP A 276 14.65 7.11 -2.97
C ASP A 276 14.23 5.64 -2.81
N VAL A 277 14.94 4.90 -1.96
CA VAL A 277 14.59 3.52 -1.60
C VAL A 277 13.23 3.50 -0.89
N ARG A 278 13.01 4.39 0.08
CA ARG A 278 11.71 4.53 0.74
C ARG A 278 10.59 4.75 -0.25
N TYR A 279 10.74 5.69 -1.18
CA TYR A 279 9.72 5.97 -2.19
C TYR A 279 9.37 4.71 -3.00
N ARG A 280 10.37 3.89 -3.36
CA ARG A 280 10.17 2.61 -4.06
C ARG A 280 9.47 1.56 -3.20
N LEU A 281 9.79 1.50 -1.91
CA LEU A 281 9.13 0.61 -0.97
C LEU A 281 7.66 1.01 -0.74
N GLU A 282 7.35 2.31 -0.69
CA GLU A 282 5.97 2.80 -0.61
C GLU A 282 5.12 2.41 -1.83
N GLU A 283 5.72 2.29 -3.02
CA GLU A 283 5.04 1.77 -4.23
C GLU A 283 4.58 0.32 -4.04
N THR A 284 5.28 -0.47 -3.22
CA THR A 284 4.95 -1.86 -2.88
C THR A 284 4.12 -2.00 -1.59
N ASN A 285 3.50 -0.91 -1.11
CA ASN A 285 2.73 -0.84 0.13
C ASN A 285 3.56 -1.04 1.42
N ILE A 286 4.86 -0.91 1.37
CA ILE A 286 5.72 -0.91 2.54
C ILE A 286 5.91 0.53 2.98
N VAL A 287 5.09 0.98 3.94
CA VAL A 287 5.01 2.38 4.38
C VAL A 287 5.76 2.62 5.68
N ASP A 288 5.82 1.59 6.53
CA ASP A 288 6.42 1.66 7.85
C ASP A 288 7.32 0.45 8.15
N LEU A 289 8.03 0.54 9.26
CA LEU A 289 8.92 -0.51 9.72
C LEU A 289 8.22 -1.84 9.98
N GLN A 290 6.98 -1.81 10.49
CA GLN A 290 6.22 -3.01 10.80
C GLN A 290 5.86 -3.77 9.52
N ASN A 291 5.46 -3.04 8.47
CA ASN A 291 5.20 -3.62 7.17
C ASN A 291 6.46 -4.26 6.59
N LEU A 292 7.62 -3.58 6.69
CA LEU A 292 8.90 -4.13 6.21
C LEU A 292 9.32 -5.38 6.98
N ALA A 293 9.23 -5.37 8.30
CA ALA A 293 9.64 -6.49 9.14
C ALA A 293 8.83 -7.77 8.90
N THR A 294 7.57 -7.64 8.52
CA THR A 294 6.69 -8.78 8.24
C THR A 294 6.66 -9.19 6.77
N TYR A 295 7.33 -8.40 5.91
CA TYR A 295 7.33 -8.64 4.47
C TYR A 295 8.19 -9.87 4.09
N ASN A 296 7.81 -10.53 3.00
CA ASN A 296 8.58 -11.65 2.47
C ASN A 296 9.76 -11.10 1.63
N PRO A 297 11.03 -11.36 2.00
CA PRO A 297 12.19 -10.83 1.28
C PRO A 297 12.28 -11.32 -0.18
N ILE A 298 11.73 -12.49 -0.50
CA ILE A 298 11.65 -12.98 -1.89
C ILE A 298 10.67 -12.14 -2.71
N LEU A 299 9.51 -11.81 -2.14
CA LEU A 299 8.57 -10.91 -2.80
C LEU A 299 9.18 -9.53 -2.95
N LEU A 300 9.88 -9.03 -1.93
CA LEU A 300 10.56 -7.75 -1.96
C LEU A 300 11.58 -7.69 -3.12
N PHE A 301 12.39 -8.73 -3.28
CA PHE A 301 13.31 -8.87 -4.42
C PHE A 301 12.60 -8.87 -5.78
N VAL A 302 11.50 -9.61 -5.91
CA VAL A 302 10.77 -9.72 -7.18
C VAL A 302 10.00 -8.44 -7.54
N GLU A 303 9.56 -7.69 -6.51
CA GLU A 303 8.70 -6.51 -6.67
C GLU A 303 9.48 -5.20 -6.77
N THR A 304 10.74 -5.20 -6.32
CA THR A 304 11.61 -4.02 -6.32
C THR A 304 12.87 -4.25 -7.17
N PRO A 305 13.61 -3.20 -7.53
CA PRO A 305 14.86 -3.34 -8.27
C PRO A 305 16.07 -3.73 -7.40
N TYR A 306 15.87 -4.04 -6.14
CA TYR A 306 16.94 -4.32 -5.18
C TYR A 306 17.33 -5.79 -5.14
N GLY A 307 18.57 -6.07 -4.71
CA GLY A 307 19.09 -7.42 -4.60
C GLY A 307 18.40 -8.26 -3.51
N LEU A 308 18.46 -9.59 -3.64
CA LEU A 308 17.87 -10.50 -2.65
C LEU A 308 18.52 -10.32 -1.27
N TYR A 309 19.84 -10.14 -1.23
CA TYR A 309 20.59 -9.96 0.03
C TYR A 309 20.26 -8.65 0.73
N GLU A 310 20.10 -7.57 -0.02
CA GLU A 310 19.66 -6.28 0.50
C GLU A 310 18.26 -6.37 1.08
N ALA A 311 17.32 -6.96 0.32
CA ALA A 311 15.97 -7.17 0.78
C ALA A 311 15.91 -8.00 2.06
N PHE A 312 16.77 -9.02 2.15
CA PHE A 312 16.86 -9.90 3.31
C PHE A 312 17.45 -9.17 4.52
N ASP A 313 18.54 -8.41 4.33
CA ASP A 313 19.19 -7.61 5.38
C ASP A 313 18.22 -6.57 5.96
N TRP A 314 17.49 -5.84 5.13
CA TRP A 314 16.50 -4.86 5.59
C TRP A 314 15.39 -5.49 6.44
N VAL A 315 14.87 -6.64 6.03
CA VAL A 315 13.83 -7.35 6.80
C VAL A 315 14.38 -7.83 8.15
N LEU A 316 15.62 -8.35 8.21
CA LEU A 316 16.26 -8.74 9.46
C LEU A 316 16.53 -7.57 10.40
N GLN A 317 16.98 -6.44 9.88
CA GLN A 317 17.16 -5.21 10.65
C GLN A 317 15.82 -4.70 11.19
N ALA A 318 14.77 -4.72 10.37
CA ALA A 318 13.43 -4.32 10.77
C ALA A 318 12.86 -5.22 11.87
N GLN A 319 13.10 -6.54 11.80
CA GLN A 319 12.73 -7.49 12.86
C GLN A 319 13.43 -7.17 14.18
N LEU A 320 14.73 -6.87 14.15
CA LEU A 320 15.45 -6.46 15.35
C LEU A 320 14.87 -5.17 15.91
N CYS A 321 14.68 -4.16 15.08
CA CYS A 321 14.15 -2.86 15.51
C CYS A 321 12.75 -2.99 16.15
N LEU A 322 11.87 -3.85 15.62
CA LEU A 322 10.57 -4.13 16.24
C LEU A 322 10.70 -4.85 17.59
N ALA A 323 11.65 -5.79 17.70
CA ALA A 323 11.83 -6.56 18.92
C ALA A 323 12.36 -5.72 20.09
N VAL A 324 13.28 -4.79 19.82
CA VAL A 324 13.97 -4.01 20.87
C VAL A 324 13.51 -2.55 20.96
N GLY A 325 12.77 -2.06 19.99
CA GLY A 325 12.38 -0.65 19.86
C GLY A 325 13.43 0.22 19.16
N PRO A 326 13.00 1.38 18.58
CA PRO A 326 13.86 2.20 17.72
C PRO A 326 15.08 2.80 18.44
N LYS A 327 14.94 3.22 19.68
CA LYS A 327 16.04 3.80 20.48
C LYS A 327 17.13 2.77 20.76
N THR A 328 16.72 1.62 21.31
CA THR A 328 17.63 0.50 21.61
C THR A 328 18.29 -0.04 20.36
N PHE A 329 17.56 -0.11 19.25
CA PHE A 329 18.12 -0.50 17.95
C PHE A 329 19.26 0.43 17.50
N LEU A 330 19.08 1.75 17.62
CA LEU A 330 20.13 2.73 17.28
C LEU A 330 21.37 2.59 18.18
N GLU A 331 21.17 2.26 19.46
CA GLU A 331 22.32 1.98 20.36
C GLU A 331 23.04 0.69 19.98
N LEU A 332 22.31 -0.39 19.69
CA LEU A 332 22.90 -1.67 19.23
C LEU A 332 23.68 -1.51 17.92
N LYS A 333 23.23 -0.65 16.99
CA LYS A 333 23.95 -0.33 15.76
C LYS A 333 25.36 0.23 16.00
N LYS A 334 25.58 1.00 17.07
CA LYS A 334 26.92 1.51 17.42
C LYS A 334 27.91 0.38 17.68
N TYR A 335 27.41 -0.77 18.15
CA TYR A 335 28.21 -1.98 18.38
C TYR A 335 28.21 -2.96 17.20
N LYS A 336 27.75 -2.51 16.01
CA LYS A 336 27.65 -3.33 14.80
C LYS A 336 26.65 -4.50 14.89
N LEU A 337 25.74 -4.46 15.85
CA LEU A 337 24.63 -5.40 15.97
C LEU A 337 23.43 -4.81 15.23
N ARG A 338 23.26 -5.19 13.97
CA ARG A 338 22.26 -4.61 13.08
C ARG A 338 21.06 -5.51 12.84
N THR A 339 21.28 -6.82 12.88
CA THR A 339 20.26 -7.81 12.57
C THR A 339 19.91 -8.66 13.80
N ILE A 340 18.75 -9.29 13.78
CA ILE A 340 18.33 -10.21 14.84
C ILE A 340 19.32 -11.40 14.94
N PHE A 341 19.91 -11.85 13.82
CA PHE A 341 20.89 -12.92 13.80
C PHE A 341 22.24 -12.49 14.39
N ASP A 342 22.67 -11.23 14.18
CA ASP A 342 23.86 -10.68 14.81
C ASP A 342 23.70 -10.67 16.33
N LEU A 343 22.52 -10.23 16.80
CA LEU A 343 22.21 -10.19 18.24
C LEU A 343 22.25 -11.60 18.86
N GLU A 344 21.58 -12.57 18.24
CA GLU A 344 21.61 -13.97 18.70
C GLU A 344 23.02 -14.54 18.75
N LYS A 345 23.78 -14.34 17.67
CA LYS A 345 25.16 -14.83 17.58
C LYS A 345 26.07 -14.19 18.65
N ALA A 346 25.88 -12.90 18.92
CA ALA A 346 26.66 -12.19 19.92
C ALA A 346 26.41 -12.68 21.35
N VAL A 347 25.21 -13.21 21.63
CA VAL A 347 24.79 -13.68 22.96
C VAL A 347 25.02 -15.17 23.16
N THR A 348 24.98 -15.98 22.09
CA THR A 348 25.09 -17.45 22.17
C THR A 348 26.51 -17.99 22.01
N GLY A 349 27.50 -17.17 21.60
CA GLY A 349 28.90 -17.60 21.43
C GLY A 349 29.58 -17.95 22.76
N ASP A 350 30.52 -18.88 22.72
CA ASP A 350 31.36 -19.22 23.88
C ASP A 350 32.28 -18.03 24.24
N GLY A 351 32.42 -17.74 25.52
CA GLY A 351 33.25 -16.63 26.02
C GLY A 351 32.65 -15.22 25.84
N THR A 352 31.37 -15.11 25.47
CA THR A 352 30.69 -13.84 25.20
C THR A 352 30.05 -13.18 26.42
N ASP A 353 30.30 -13.64 27.65
CA ASP A 353 29.60 -13.12 28.85
C ASP A 353 29.77 -11.61 29.05
N GLY A 354 30.96 -11.04 28.75
CA GLY A 354 31.17 -9.60 28.81
C GLY A 354 30.34 -8.82 27.80
N LEU A 355 30.29 -9.31 26.57
CA LEU A 355 29.47 -8.73 25.49
C LEU A 355 27.99 -8.89 25.80
N THR A 356 27.56 -10.06 26.29
CA THR A 356 26.19 -10.34 26.70
C THR A 356 25.73 -9.35 27.80
N ARG A 357 26.54 -9.10 28.83
CA ARG A 357 26.23 -8.10 29.86
C ARG A 357 26.11 -6.70 29.30
N MET A 358 27.00 -6.31 28.40
CA MET A 358 26.92 -5.01 27.72
C MET A 358 25.61 -4.89 26.90
N ILE A 359 25.27 -5.93 26.11
CA ILE A 359 24.00 -6.01 25.38
C ILE A 359 22.82 -5.91 26.34
N GLY A 360 22.86 -6.64 27.45
CA GLY A 360 21.86 -6.56 28.51
C GLY A 360 21.67 -5.16 29.05
N THR A 361 22.77 -4.44 29.31
CA THR A 361 22.71 -3.05 29.76
C THR A 361 21.97 -2.19 28.74
N VAL A 362 22.28 -2.30 27.45
CA VAL A 362 21.65 -1.56 26.36
C VAL A 362 20.15 -1.91 26.26
N LEU A 363 19.81 -3.20 26.28
CA LEU A 363 18.41 -3.67 26.19
C LEU A 363 17.54 -3.18 27.34
N TYR A 364 18.10 -3.01 28.53
CA TYR A 364 17.34 -2.68 29.74
C TYR A 364 17.38 -1.19 30.12
N THR A 365 18.33 -0.40 29.59
CA THR A 365 18.45 1.02 29.95
C THR A 365 17.29 1.87 29.43
N ASP A 366 16.81 1.60 28.23
CA ASP A 366 15.74 2.37 27.58
C ASP A 366 14.39 1.65 27.54
N ALA A 367 14.28 0.45 28.12
CA ALA A 367 13.02 -0.27 28.15
C ALA A 367 11.98 0.50 28.99
N ASP A 368 10.75 0.58 28.48
CA ASP A 368 9.60 1.05 29.23
C ASP A 368 9.56 0.37 30.61
N PRO A 369 9.24 1.10 31.71
CA PRO A 369 9.12 0.52 33.05
C PRO A 369 8.23 -0.73 33.13
N GLN A 370 7.22 -0.86 32.26
CA GLN A 370 6.38 -2.06 32.17
C GLN A 370 7.11 -3.21 31.45
N ALA A 371 7.84 -2.93 30.38
CA ALA A 371 8.67 -3.92 29.70
C ALA A 371 9.80 -4.42 30.61
N ARG A 372 10.43 -3.54 31.42
CA ARG A 372 11.39 -3.94 32.46
C ARG A 372 10.79 -4.90 33.47
N LYS A 373 9.57 -4.64 33.97
CA LYS A 373 8.87 -5.54 34.90
C LYS A 373 8.57 -6.89 34.27
N PHE A 374 8.15 -6.91 33.00
CA PHE A 374 7.88 -8.15 32.29
C PHE A 374 9.15 -8.98 32.07
N ILE A 375 10.26 -8.35 31.70
CA ILE A 375 11.55 -9.02 31.50
C ILE A 375 12.14 -9.45 32.84
N ALA A 376 12.00 -8.66 33.91
CA ALA A 376 12.41 -9.02 35.26
C ALA A 376 11.56 -10.18 35.82
N ALA A 377 10.25 -10.21 35.54
CA ALA A 377 9.38 -11.32 35.92
C ALA A 377 9.73 -12.62 35.19
N ALA A 378 10.13 -12.53 33.92
CA ALA A 378 10.65 -13.66 33.15
C ALA A 378 12.02 -14.15 33.65
N ALA A 379 12.77 -13.31 34.36
CA ALA A 379 14.07 -13.60 34.96
C ALA A 379 14.00 -14.26 36.36
N ALA A 380 12.83 -14.61 36.87
CA ALA A 380 12.60 -15.32 38.12
C ALA A 380 13.05 -14.62 39.43
N ASP A 381 13.43 -13.34 39.37
CA ASP A 381 13.73 -12.56 40.58
C ASP A 381 13.24 -11.11 40.42
N PRO A 382 12.02 -10.80 40.90
CA PRO A 382 11.42 -9.48 40.78
C PRO A 382 12.12 -8.37 41.57
N ASP A 383 12.97 -8.73 42.53
CA ASP A 383 13.63 -7.79 43.44
C ASP A 383 15.12 -7.55 43.15
N ALA A 384 15.66 -8.14 42.08
CA ALA A 384 17.03 -7.91 41.68
C ALA A 384 17.23 -6.47 41.18
N ALA A 385 17.75 -5.60 41.99
CA ALA A 385 18.05 -4.20 41.69
C ALA A 385 19.28 -4.02 40.79
N GLY A 386 19.81 -5.10 40.19
CA GLY A 386 21.00 -5.12 39.31
C GLY A 386 20.67 -5.40 37.86
N PRO A 387 21.68 -5.25 36.96
CA PRO A 387 21.55 -5.68 35.57
C PRO A 387 21.25 -7.17 35.53
N PRO A 388 20.38 -7.62 34.59
CA PRO A 388 19.96 -9.02 34.56
C PRO A 388 21.17 -9.95 34.34
N ASP A 389 21.07 -11.14 34.91
CA ASP A 389 22.06 -12.20 34.75
C ASP A 389 22.21 -12.58 33.25
N VAL A 390 23.41 -13.03 32.88
CA VAL A 390 23.76 -13.49 31.51
C VAL A 390 22.75 -14.52 30.99
N VAL A 391 22.30 -15.45 31.84
CA VAL A 391 21.32 -16.48 31.48
C VAL A 391 19.96 -15.84 31.11
N SER A 392 19.54 -14.85 31.87
CA SER A 392 18.30 -14.12 31.61
C SER A 392 18.34 -13.32 30.32
N ILE A 393 19.48 -12.68 30.02
CA ILE A 393 19.69 -11.95 28.77
C ILE A 393 19.65 -12.92 27.58
N ARG A 394 20.37 -14.04 27.67
CA ARG A 394 20.36 -15.08 26.64
C ARG A 394 18.93 -15.60 26.38
N ARG A 395 18.18 -15.88 27.44
CA ARG A 395 16.77 -16.31 27.32
C ARG A 395 15.91 -15.24 26.63
N ALA A 396 16.05 -13.98 27.02
CA ALA A 396 15.30 -12.89 26.42
C ALA A 396 15.59 -12.74 24.90
N VAL A 397 16.86 -12.78 24.51
CA VAL A 397 17.25 -12.73 23.10
C VAL A 397 16.75 -13.96 22.31
N THR A 398 16.82 -15.15 22.91
CA THR A 398 16.27 -16.37 22.30
C THR A 398 14.76 -16.23 22.05
N VAL A 399 14.00 -15.72 23.02
CA VAL A 399 12.56 -15.49 22.87
C VAL A 399 12.25 -14.43 21.80
N MET A 400 13.06 -13.37 21.72
CA MET A 400 12.92 -12.37 20.64
C MET A 400 13.14 -12.96 19.26
N GLY A 401 14.12 -13.89 19.13
CA GLY A 401 14.43 -14.59 17.87
C GLY A 401 13.50 -15.75 17.55
N ASP A 402 12.67 -16.18 18.48
CA ASP A 402 11.78 -17.35 18.29
C ASP A 402 10.37 -16.96 17.80
N ASN A 403 10.24 -15.84 17.10
CA ASN A 403 8.99 -15.48 16.46
C ASN A 403 8.84 -16.16 15.08
N LEU A 404 7.59 -16.32 14.64
CA LEU A 404 7.25 -17.01 13.39
C LEU A 404 7.97 -16.41 12.15
N HIS A 405 8.11 -15.09 12.10
CA HIS A 405 8.77 -14.41 10.98
C HIS A 405 10.27 -14.67 10.98
N THR A 406 10.93 -14.57 12.13
CA THR A 406 12.36 -14.85 12.26
C THR A 406 12.67 -16.31 11.94
N GLN A 407 11.82 -17.27 12.34
CA GLN A 407 11.97 -18.69 12.00
C GLN A 407 11.90 -18.92 10.48
N ARG A 408 10.97 -18.24 9.78
CA ARG A 408 10.89 -18.30 8.31
C ARG A 408 12.13 -17.70 7.64
N LEU A 409 12.63 -16.59 8.16
CA LEU A 409 13.86 -15.96 7.66
C LEU A 409 15.06 -16.88 7.87
N ARG A 410 15.12 -17.61 8.98
CA ARG A 410 16.18 -18.60 9.27
C ARG A 410 16.15 -19.75 8.29
N GLN A 411 14.96 -20.29 7.95
CA GLN A 411 14.80 -21.33 6.93
C GLN A 411 15.29 -20.84 5.55
N LEU A 412 14.96 -19.62 5.16
CA LEU A 412 15.46 -19.06 3.91
C LEU A 412 16.98 -18.87 3.93
N TRP A 413 17.49 -18.32 5.03
CA TRP A 413 18.92 -18.08 5.19
C TRP A 413 19.75 -19.34 5.14
N SER A 414 19.30 -20.46 5.74
CA SER A 414 20.01 -21.72 5.69
C SER A 414 20.22 -22.21 4.26
N VAL A 415 19.20 -22.11 3.41
CA VAL A 415 19.29 -22.50 2.00
C VAL A 415 20.21 -21.58 1.20
N ILE A 416 20.09 -20.26 1.42
CA ILE A 416 20.96 -19.28 0.77
C ILE A 416 22.42 -19.53 1.20
N TYR A 417 22.65 -19.76 2.48
CA TYR A 417 23.98 -19.99 3.04
C TYR A 417 24.62 -21.28 2.51
N GLU A 418 23.85 -22.37 2.39
CA GLU A 418 24.33 -23.64 1.79
C GLU A 418 24.77 -23.45 0.34
N GLN A 419 24.12 -22.61 -0.43
CA GLN A 419 24.51 -22.31 -1.82
C GLN A 419 25.76 -21.41 -1.91
N LEU A 420 26.00 -20.57 -0.92
CA LEU A 420 27.19 -19.72 -0.86
C LEU A 420 28.44 -20.46 -0.37
N THR A 421 28.24 -21.48 0.48
CA THR A 421 29.32 -22.19 1.17
C THR A 421 30.02 -23.28 0.34
N PRO A 422 29.42 -23.99 -0.65
CA PRO A 422 30.08 -25.04 -1.39
C PRO A 422 31.34 -24.54 -2.14
N ALA A 423 31.33 -23.30 -2.61
CA ALA A 423 32.52 -22.69 -3.21
C ALA A 423 33.66 -22.47 -2.19
N ALA A 424 33.34 -22.13 -0.95
CA ALA A 424 34.27 -21.97 0.14
C ALA A 424 34.77 -23.36 0.67
N ALA A 425 33.87 -24.34 0.78
CA ALA A 425 34.24 -25.68 1.19
C ALA A 425 35.10 -26.41 0.13
N ALA A 426 34.82 -26.23 -1.15
CA ALA A 426 35.64 -26.75 -2.23
C ALA A 426 37.01 -26.05 -2.33
N ALA A 427 37.09 -24.76 -1.96
CA ALA A 427 38.34 -23.99 -1.89
C ALA A 427 39.19 -24.34 -0.64
N ALA A 428 38.55 -24.78 0.44
CA ALA A 428 39.19 -25.17 1.70
C ALA A 428 39.58 -26.66 1.77
N ALA A 429 39.14 -27.50 0.83
CA ALA A 429 39.55 -28.88 0.75
C ALA A 429 41.07 -28.92 0.47
N PRO A 430 41.90 -29.54 1.35
CA PRO A 430 43.34 -29.65 1.10
C PRO A 430 43.51 -30.43 -0.23
N ARG A 431 44.20 -29.77 -1.19
CA ARG A 431 44.66 -30.44 -2.39
C ARG A 431 45.44 -31.67 -1.92
N ALA A 432 44.84 -32.84 -2.06
CA ALA A 432 45.55 -34.09 -1.84
C ALA A 432 46.81 -34.05 -2.72
N ALA A 433 47.95 -33.99 -2.05
CA ALA A 433 49.27 -34.03 -2.68
C ALA A 433 49.34 -35.39 -3.43
N GLY A 434 49.32 -35.31 -4.76
CA GLY A 434 49.74 -36.37 -5.62
C GLY A 434 51.23 -36.30 -5.91
#